data_4410d7193c21521c6ba33960437a28fa
#
_entry.id   4410d7193c21521c6ba33960437a28fa
#
_cell.length_a   1.000
_cell.length_b   1.000
_cell.length_c   1.000
_cell.angle_alpha   90.00
_cell.angle_beta   90.00
_cell.angle_gamma   90.00
#
_symmetry.space_group_name_H-M   'P 1'
#
loop_
_entity.id
_entity.type
_entity.pdbx_description
1 polymer ?
#
loop_
_entity_poly.entity_id
_entity_poly.type
_entity_poly.pdbx_seq_one_letter_code
_entity_poly.pdbx_strand_id
1 'polypeptide(L)'
;MKHLSLIILMALFLAACQQQQKIGFIDNGKVINEYQEKIDIEAKYKIKEDAFTKRTDSIGQAFQLEAQDFQVKSKTMSASKAQAKYEELGQKQQLLQQQIQFEQQQIQQAFGTEIDSVIAKVKAFVKDYGSKNGYTFILGTSNASSSVMYGTEENDLTDEIIKALNEDFKKD
;
A
#
# COMPACT_ATOMS: atom_id res chain seq x y z
N MET A 1 60.01 -31.26 -18.02
CA MET A 1 58.87 -30.88 -18.89
C MET A 1 57.54 -31.43 -18.39
N LYS A 2 57.44 -32.68 -17.90
CA LYS A 2 56.18 -33.27 -17.39
C LYS A 2 55.57 -32.53 -16.17
N HIS A 3 56.41 -32.05 -15.26
CA HIS A 3 55.92 -31.34 -14.08
C HIS A 3 55.42 -29.91 -14.37
N LEU A 4 55.99 -29.26 -15.40
CA LEU A 4 55.56 -27.94 -15.86
C LEU A 4 54.17 -27.99 -16.52
N SER A 5 53.93 -29.06 -17.29
CA SER A 5 52.63 -29.32 -17.93
C SER A 5 51.54 -29.60 -16.90
N LEU A 6 51.85 -30.27 -15.79
CA LEU A 6 50.87 -30.54 -14.71
C LEU A 6 50.49 -29.28 -13.93
N ILE A 7 51.46 -28.37 -13.69
CA ILE A 7 51.21 -27.08 -13.01
C ILE A 7 50.35 -26.16 -13.88
N ILE A 8 50.56 -26.12 -15.19
CA ILE A 8 49.74 -25.34 -16.12
C ILE A 8 48.31 -25.90 -16.20
N LEU A 9 48.14 -27.22 -16.20
CA LEU A 9 46.83 -27.86 -16.21
C LEU A 9 46.06 -27.55 -14.89
N MET A 10 46.74 -27.57 -13.74
CA MET A 10 46.16 -27.26 -12.43
C MET A 10 45.79 -25.78 -12.30
N ALA A 11 46.54 -24.86 -12.88
CA ALA A 11 46.25 -23.42 -12.91
C ALA A 11 45.00 -23.10 -13.77
N LEU A 12 44.79 -23.84 -14.84
CA LEU A 12 43.58 -23.71 -15.69
C LEU A 12 42.30 -24.15 -14.97
N PHE A 13 42.37 -25.13 -14.08
CA PHE A 13 41.20 -25.55 -13.24
C PHE A 13 40.85 -24.54 -12.16
N LEU A 14 41.77 -23.71 -11.64
CA LEU A 14 41.52 -22.68 -10.65
C LEU A 14 40.88 -21.44 -11.27
N ALA A 15 41.03 -21.18 -12.55
CA ALA A 15 40.41 -20.03 -13.24
C ALA A 15 38.95 -20.29 -13.62
N ALA A 16 38.44 -21.53 -13.57
CA ALA A 16 37.10 -21.91 -14.01
C ALA A 16 35.97 -21.64 -12.99
N CYS A 17 36.27 -21.19 -11.76
CA CYS A 17 35.31 -21.06 -10.67
C CYS A 17 34.97 -19.60 -10.28
N GLN A 18 35.04 -18.64 -11.19
CA GLN A 18 34.40 -17.36 -10.95
C GLN A 18 32.89 -17.47 -11.28
N GLN A 19 32.10 -17.82 -10.28
CA GLN A 19 30.65 -17.78 -10.41
C GLN A 19 30.25 -16.33 -10.66
N GLN A 20 29.90 -16.01 -11.91
CA GLN A 20 29.44 -14.68 -12.27
C GLN A 20 28.18 -14.37 -11.49
N GLN A 21 28.25 -13.37 -10.60
CA GLN A 21 27.10 -12.95 -9.80
C GLN A 21 26.04 -12.37 -10.72
N LYS A 22 24.86 -12.97 -10.71
CA LYS A 22 23.70 -12.47 -11.42
C LYS A 22 23.01 -11.42 -10.58
N ILE A 23 23.04 -10.16 -11.03
CA ILE A 23 22.44 -9.02 -10.33
C ILE A 23 21.37 -8.43 -11.23
N GLY A 24 20.19 -8.22 -10.67
CA GLY A 24 19.09 -7.50 -11.30
C GLY A 24 18.63 -6.32 -10.44
N PHE A 25 17.77 -5.50 -11.00
CA PHE A 25 17.10 -4.43 -10.24
C PHE A 25 15.64 -4.29 -10.67
N ILE A 26 14.86 -3.67 -9.79
CA ILE A 26 13.43 -3.36 -10.04
C ILE A 26 13.11 -1.96 -9.57
N ASP A 27 12.19 -1.28 -10.23
CA ASP A 27 11.52 -0.12 -9.69
C ASP A 27 10.42 -0.57 -8.71
N ASN A 28 10.71 -0.44 -7.41
CA ASN A 28 9.79 -0.82 -6.35
C ASN A 28 8.45 -0.08 -6.43
N GLY A 29 8.48 1.20 -6.81
CA GLY A 29 7.28 2.01 -6.94
C GLY A 29 6.38 1.49 -8.07
N LYS A 30 6.97 1.22 -9.23
CA LYS A 30 6.26 0.68 -10.39
C LYS A 30 5.72 -0.71 -10.09
N VAL A 31 6.52 -1.63 -9.53
CA VAL A 31 6.08 -2.98 -9.17
C VAL A 31 4.88 -2.95 -8.23
N ILE A 32 4.94 -2.16 -7.15
CA ILE A 32 3.84 -2.07 -6.19
C ILE A 32 2.61 -1.42 -6.83
N ASN A 33 2.78 -0.35 -7.62
CA ASN A 33 1.66 0.38 -8.20
C ASN A 33 0.93 -0.38 -9.31
N GLU A 34 1.61 -1.26 -10.04
CA GLU A 34 1.04 -2.07 -11.11
C GLU A 34 0.67 -3.49 -10.67
N TYR A 35 0.84 -3.80 -9.37
CA TYR A 35 0.36 -5.06 -8.81
C TYR A 35 -1.16 -5.04 -8.68
N GLN A 36 -1.84 -6.03 -9.28
CA GLN A 36 -3.30 -6.07 -9.37
C GLN A 36 -3.97 -6.08 -7.99
N GLU A 37 -3.42 -6.80 -7.02
CA GLU A 37 -3.96 -6.81 -5.65
C GLU A 37 -4.00 -5.40 -5.03
N LYS A 38 -2.94 -4.59 -5.25
CA LYS A 38 -2.95 -3.20 -4.77
C LYS A 38 -4.02 -2.37 -5.46
N ILE A 39 -4.18 -2.52 -6.77
CA ILE A 39 -5.20 -1.81 -7.56
C ILE A 39 -6.60 -2.17 -7.03
N ASP A 40 -6.86 -3.44 -6.76
CA ASP A 40 -8.13 -3.92 -6.24
C ASP A 40 -8.42 -3.38 -4.83
N ILE A 41 -7.39 -3.33 -3.96
CA ILE A 41 -7.50 -2.72 -2.64
C ILE A 41 -7.83 -1.23 -2.74
N GLU A 42 -7.15 -0.48 -3.60
CA GLU A 42 -7.43 0.95 -3.80
C GLU A 42 -8.87 1.19 -4.29
N ALA A 43 -9.32 0.40 -5.25
CA ALA A 43 -10.71 0.46 -5.74
C ALA A 43 -11.72 0.15 -4.63
N LYS A 44 -11.48 -0.88 -3.84
CA LYS A 44 -12.30 -1.25 -2.67
C LYS A 44 -12.40 -0.11 -1.66
N TYR A 45 -11.27 0.51 -1.33
CA TYR A 45 -11.24 1.60 -0.34
C TYR A 45 -11.82 2.89 -0.88
N LYS A 46 -11.66 3.18 -2.17
CA LYS A 46 -12.35 4.29 -2.82
C LYS A 46 -13.87 4.19 -2.67
N ILE A 47 -14.45 3.01 -2.89
CA ILE A 47 -15.89 2.78 -2.69
C ILE A 47 -16.29 3.01 -1.22
N LYS A 48 -15.48 2.55 -0.26
CA LYS A 48 -15.73 2.76 1.17
C LYS A 48 -15.69 4.25 1.56
N GLU A 49 -14.71 4.98 1.06
CA GLU A 49 -14.57 6.43 1.28
C GLU A 49 -15.74 7.21 0.67
N ASP A 50 -16.14 6.88 -0.55
CA ASP A 50 -17.29 7.49 -1.21
C ASP A 50 -18.59 7.23 -0.43
N ALA A 51 -18.78 6.01 0.09
CA ALA A 51 -19.93 5.67 0.93
C ALA A 51 -19.89 6.39 2.29
N PHE A 52 -18.72 6.47 2.91
CA PHE A 52 -18.50 7.20 4.15
C PHE A 52 -18.83 8.69 3.97
N THR A 53 -18.30 9.32 2.93
CA THR A 53 -18.57 10.73 2.62
C THR A 53 -20.06 11.00 2.44
N LYS A 54 -20.74 10.22 1.59
CA LYS A 54 -22.19 10.36 1.39
C LYS A 54 -23.01 10.22 2.66
N ARG A 55 -22.64 9.28 3.53
CA ARG A 55 -23.31 9.07 4.81
C ARG A 55 -23.06 10.22 5.79
N THR A 56 -21.82 10.68 5.90
CA THR A 56 -21.48 11.81 6.78
C THR A 56 -22.13 13.10 6.32
N ASP A 57 -22.23 13.36 5.03
CA ASP A 57 -22.96 14.49 4.47
C ASP A 57 -24.45 14.41 4.82
N SER A 58 -25.06 13.24 4.69
CA SER A 58 -26.47 13.03 5.06
C SER A 58 -26.72 13.26 6.56
N ILE A 59 -25.81 12.77 7.41
CA ILE A 59 -25.88 13.00 8.86
C ILE A 59 -25.74 14.49 9.18
N GLY A 60 -24.80 15.18 8.53
CA GLY A 60 -24.61 16.62 8.69
C GLY A 60 -25.84 17.43 8.30
N GLN A 61 -26.44 17.11 7.14
CA GLN A 61 -27.68 17.75 6.69
C GLN A 61 -28.84 17.49 7.64
N ALA A 62 -29.01 16.26 8.12
CA ALA A 62 -30.07 15.93 9.08
C ALA A 62 -29.89 16.68 10.39
N PHE A 63 -28.67 16.78 10.92
CA PHE A 63 -28.38 17.57 12.12
C PHE A 63 -28.64 19.06 11.91
N GLN A 64 -28.27 19.61 10.75
CA GLN A 64 -28.54 21.01 10.41
C GLN A 64 -30.02 21.30 10.35
N LEU A 65 -30.84 20.43 9.78
CA LEU A 65 -32.30 20.58 9.77
C LEU A 65 -32.90 20.52 11.19
N GLU A 66 -32.41 19.60 12.02
CA GLU A 66 -32.85 19.53 13.44
C GLU A 66 -32.52 20.81 14.23
N ALA A 67 -31.30 21.34 14.00
CA ALA A 67 -30.90 22.61 14.65
C ALA A 67 -31.73 23.81 14.17
N GLN A 68 -32.07 23.86 12.87
CA GLN A 68 -32.95 24.89 12.32
C GLN A 68 -34.38 24.77 12.88
N ASP A 69 -34.93 23.57 12.95
CA ASP A 69 -36.25 23.32 13.54
C ASP A 69 -36.29 23.75 15.02
N PHE A 70 -35.24 23.44 15.76
CA PHE A 70 -35.10 23.91 17.13
C PHE A 70 -35.08 25.44 17.25
N GLN A 71 -34.34 26.14 16.36
CA GLN A 71 -34.31 27.60 16.34
C GLN A 71 -35.70 28.22 16.19
N VAL A 72 -36.55 27.62 15.36
CA VAL A 72 -37.94 28.08 15.17
C VAL A 72 -38.77 27.77 16.41
N LYS A 73 -38.73 26.54 16.90
CA LYS A 73 -39.56 26.04 18.01
C LYS A 73 -39.17 26.63 19.34
N SER A 74 -37.90 26.96 19.57
CA SER A 74 -37.42 27.53 20.84
C SER A 74 -38.10 28.83 21.23
N LYS A 75 -38.58 29.59 20.25
CA LYS A 75 -39.30 30.86 20.47
C LYS A 75 -40.63 30.68 21.26
N THR A 76 -41.22 29.49 21.24
CA THR A 76 -42.48 29.14 21.87
C THR A 76 -42.31 28.16 23.05
N MET A 77 -41.08 27.73 23.32
CA MET A 77 -40.75 26.82 24.42
C MET A 77 -40.56 27.57 25.73
N SER A 78 -40.76 26.87 26.87
CA SER A 78 -40.29 27.38 28.14
C SER A 78 -38.77 27.42 28.20
N ALA A 79 -38.19 28.35 28.95
CA ALA A 79 -36.75 28.52 29.08
C ALA A 79 -36.03 27.20 29.46
N SER A 80 -36.61 26.44 30.39
CA SER A 80 -36.04 25.15 30.82
C SER A 80 -36.02 24.10 29.69
N LYS A 81 -37.09 24.01 28.89
CA LYS A 81 -37.13 23.06 27.76
C LYS A 81 -36.19 23.47 26.63
N ALA A 82 -36.09 24.77 26.35
CA ALA A 82 -35.17 25.29 25.35
C ALA A 82 -33.71 25.03 25.76
N GLN A 83 -33.36 25.24 27.02
CA GLN A 83 -32.03 24.96 27.54
C GLN A 83 -31.68 23.45 27.43
N ALA A 84 -32.58 22.58 27.87
CA ALA A 84 -32.36 21.12 27.79
C ALA A 84 -32.14 20.64 26.33
N LYS A 85 -32.93 21.17 25.36
CA LYS A 85 -32.76 20.80 23.95
C LYS A 85 -31.49 21.38 23.35
N TYR A 86 -31.07 22.55 23.76
CA TYR A 86 -29.77 23.12 23.34
C TYR A 86 -28.62 22.25 23.80
N GLU A 87 -28.63 21.77 25.05
CA GLU A 87 -27.61 20.88 25.59
C GLU A 87 -27.63 19.52 24.89
N GLU A 88 -28.80 18.95 24.62
CA GLU A 88 -28.97 17.71 23.84
C GLU A 88 -28.33 17.83 22.45
N LEU A 89 -28.60 18.91 21.71
CA LEU A 89 -28.03 19.17 20.39
C LEU A 89 -26.50 19.32 20.45
N GLY A 90 -25.99 20.01 21.48
CA GLY A 90 -24.56 20.13 21.69
C GLY A 90 -23.87 18.79 21.93
N GLN A 91 -24.44 17.94 22.78
CA GLN A 91 -23.95 16.57 23.03
C GLN A 91 -24.03 15.71 21.78
N LYS A 92 -25.13 15.78 21.03
CA LYS A 92 -25.31 15.06 19.77
C LYS A 92 -24.26 15.46 18.74
N GLN A 93 -24.01 16.76 18.60
CA GLN A 93 -22.97 17.25 17.68
C GLN A 93 -21.59 16.68 18.03
N GLN A 94 -21.24 16.73 19.32
CA GLN A 94 -19.95 16.19 19.77
C GLN A 94 -19.83 14.69 19.51
N LEU A 95 -20.89 13.93 19.80
CA LEU A 95 -20.92 12.48 19.55
C LEU A 95 -20.78 12.16 18.07
N LEU A 96 -21.50 12.87 17.20
CA LEU A 96 -21.41 12.68 15.75
C LEU A 96 -19.99 12.98 15.23
N GLN A 97 -19.35 14.05 15.70
CA GLN A 97 -17.96 14.36 15.33
C GLN A 97 -16.99 13.25 15.76
N GLN A 98 -17.13 12.75 16.99
CA GLN A 98 -16.29 11.65 17.48
C GLN A 98 -16.48 10.37 16.65
N GLN A 99 -17.73 10.02 16.31
CA GLN A 99 -18.02 8.84 15.50
C GLN A 99 -17.43 8.96 14.10
N ILE A 100 -17.55 10.11 13.45
CA ILE A 100 -17.01 10.37 12.12
C ILE A 100 -15.47 10.25 12.14
N GLN A 101 -14.81 10.89 13.11
CA GLN A 101 -13.35 10.82 13.23
C GLN A 101 -12.86 9.40 13.50
N PHE A 102 -13.54 8.67 14.38
CA PHE A 102 -13.17 7.29 14.70
C PHE A 102 -13.30 6.38 13.49
N GLU A 103 -14.40 6.47 12.75
CA GLU A 103 -14.60 5.66 11.56
C GLU A 103 -13.62 6.00 10.43
N GLN A 104 -13.32 7.28 10.24
CA GLN A 104 -12.30 7.71 9.28
C GLN A 104 -10.93 7.12 9.61
N GLN A 105 -10.54 7.15 10.90
CA GLN A 105 -9.30 6.52 11.35
C GLN A 105 -9.29 5.01 11.10
N GLN A 106 -10.41 4.32 11.35
CA GLN A 106 -10.51 2.89 11.07
C GLN A 106 -10.34 2.57 9.59
N ILE A 107 -10.96 3.35 8.70
CA ILE A 107 -10.80 3.17 7.25
C ILE A 107 -9.33 3.35 6.86
N GLN A 108 -8.67 4.40 7.34
CA GLN A 108 -7.26 4.68 7.03
C GLN A 108 -6.32 3.59 7.57
N GLN A 109 -6.54 3.15 8.81
CA GLN A 109 -5.72 2.07 9.41
C GLN A 109 -5.89 0.76 8.66
N ALA A 110 -7.14 0.40 8.32
CA ALA A 110 -7.40 -0.83 7.58
C ALA A 110 -6.78 -0.78 6.19
N PHE A 111 -6.87 0.35 5.48
CA PHE A 111 -6.19 0.56 4.20
C PHE A 111 -4.67 0.40 4.33
N GLY A 112 -4.06 1.10 5.29
CA GLY A 112 -2.63 1.01 5.54
C GLY A 112 -2.17 -0.43 5.81
N THR A 113 -2.91 -1.18 6.63
CA THR A 113 -2.61 -2.58 6.94
C THR A 113 -2.67 -3.47 5.69
N GLU A 114 -3.65 -3.27 4.81
CA GLU A 114 -3.75 -4.04 3.57
C GLU A 114 -2.60 -3.68 2.61
N ILE A 115 -2.22 -2.41 2.49
CA ILE A 115 -1.07 -1.97 1.68
C ILE A 115 0.25 -2.54 2.24
N ASP A 116 0.45 -2.53 3.55
CA ASP A 116 1.64 -3.14 4.17
C ASP A 116 1.72 -4.65 3.86
N SER A 117 0.58 -5.34 3.85
CA SER A 117 0.50 -6.75 3.45
C SER A 117 0.92 -6.95 1.98
N VAL A 118 0.46 -6.09 1.07
CA VAL A 118 0.87 -6.11 -0.34
C VAL A 118 2.39 -5.92 -0.48
N ILE A 119 2.96 -4.94 0.22
CA ILE A 119 4.40 -4.70 0.20
C ILE A 119 5.18 -5.92 0.70
N ALA A 120 4.68 -6.59 1.75
CA ALA A 120 5.29 -7.81 2.27
C ALA A 120 5.22 -8.96 1.24
N LYS A 121 4.08 -9.13 0.55
CA LYS A 121 3.91 -10.12 -0.52
C LYS A 121 4.87 -9.86 -1.68
N VAL A 122 4.97 -8.62 -2.17
CA VAL A 122 5.91 -8.24 -3.22
C VAL A 122 7.35 -8.60 -2.82
N LYS A 123 7.76 -8.26 -1.61
CA LYS A 123 9.11 -8.59 -1.10
C LYS A 123 9.34 -10.11 -1.05
N ALA A 124 8.36 -10.87 -0.59
CA ALA A 124 8.44 -12.33 -0.52
C ALA A 124 8.54 -12.94 -1.92
N PHE A 125 7.72 -12.46 -2.86
CA PHE A 125 7.73 -12.88 -4.25
C PHE A 125 9.08 -12.60 -4.93
N VAL A 126 9.61 -11.38 -4.81
CA VAL A 126 10.91 -11.01 -5.40
C VAL A 126 12.04 -11.86 -4.84
N LYS A 127 12.01 -12.17 -3.53
CA LYS A 127 12.98 -13.07 -2.89
C LYS A 127 12.91 -14.48 -3.48
N ASP A 128 11.71 -15.04 -3.62
CA ASP A 128 11.49 -16.38 -4.18
C ASP A 128 11.89 -16.43 -5.65
N TYR A 129 11.46 -15.43 -6.44
CA TYR A 129 11.84 -15.27 -7.83
C TYR A 129 13.37 -15.20 -8.01
N GLY A 130 14.04 -14.38 -7.23
CA GLY A 130 15.50 -14.25 -7.26
C GLY A 130 16.20 -15.57 -6.98
N SER A 131 15.77 -16.28 -5.95
CA SER A 131 16.31 -17.59 -5.60
C SER A 131 16.10 -18.63 -6.70
N LYS A 132 14.90 -18.71 -7.28
CA LYS A 132 14.56 -19.67 -8.34
C LYS A 132 15.29 -19.41 -9.65
N ASN A 133 15.59 -18.14 -9.94
CA ASN A 133 16.25 -17.73 -11.20
C ASN A 133 17.75 -17.48 -11.08
N GLY A 134 18.35 -17.85 -9.93
CA GLY A 134 19.80 -17.83 -9.72
C GLY A 134 20.37 -16.40 -9.58
N TYR A 135 19.56 -15.43 -9.18
CA TYR A 135 20.05 -14.09 -8.84
C TYR A 135 20.75 -14.09 -7.50
N THR A 136 21.93 -13.46 -7.45
CA THR A 136 22.63 -13.19 -6.18
C THR A 136 21.98 -12.02 -5.45
N PHE A 137 21.56 -10.99 -6.22
CA PHE A 137 20.85 -9.81 -5.71
C PHE A 137 19.80 -9.36 -6.71
N ILE A 138 18.64 -8.94 -6.21
CA ILE A 138 17.70 -8.08 -6.91
C ILE A 138 17.58 -6.80 -6.07
N LEU A 139 18.08 -5.69 -6.64
CA LEU A 139 18.13 -4.40 -5.97
C LEU A 139 16.85 -3.63 -6.24
N GLY A 140 16.26 -3.07 -5.18
CA GLY A 140 15.12 -2.17 -5.32
C GLY A 140 15.58 -0.74 -5.57
N THR A 141 14.99 -0.05 -6.53
CA THR A 141 15.16 1.39 -6.74
C THR A 141 13.81 2.10 -6.74
N SER A 142 13.81 3.40 -6.51
CA SER A 142 12.63 4.26 -6.61
C SER A 142 13.07 5.69 -6.86
N ASN A 143 12.16 6.55 -7.30
CA ASN A 143 12.44 7.98 -7.48
C ASN A 143 12.87 8.68 -6.18
N ALA A 144 12.45 8.16 -5.02
CA ALA A 144 12.82 8.72 -3.72
C ALA A 144 14.13 8.16 -3.17
N SER A 145 14.58 6.99 -3.64
CA SER A 145 15.80 6.32 -3.18
C SER A 145 16.41 5.55 -4.34
N SER A 146 17.31 6.21 -5.07
CA SER A 146 18.01 5.62 -6.21
C SER A 146 19.16 4.74 -5.74
N SER A 147 18.86 3.52 -5.34
CA SER A 147 19.88 2.51 -5.00
C SER A 147 20.67 2.05 -6.22
N VAL A 148 20.08 2.19 -7.42
CA VAL A 148 20.70 1.91 -8.70
C VAL A 148 20.69 3.19 -9.52
N MET A 149 21.88 3.78 -9.77
CA MET A 149 22.03 4.99 -10.58
C MET A 149 22.12 4.67 -12.08
N TYR A 150 22.59 3.47 -12.40
CA TYR A 150 22.71 2.97 -13.77
C TYR A 150 22.66 1.45 -13.78
N GLY A 151 21.97 0.89 -14.75
CA GLY A 151 21.94 -0.53 -15.07
C GLY A 151 21.56 -0.69 -16.55
N THR A 152 21.99 -1.79 -17.17
CA THR A 152 21.55 -2.13 -18.52
C THR A 152 20.11 -2.63 -18.49
N GLU A 153 19.38 -2.47 -19.60
CA GLU A 153 17.99 -2.94 -19.72
C GLU A 153 17.84 -4.44 -19.43
N GLU A 154 18.86 -5.23 -19.77
CA GLU A 154 18.90 -6.68 -19.51
C GLU A 154 18.87 -7.02 -18.01
N ASN A 155 19.26 -6.10 -17.15
CA ASN A 155 19.26 -6.26 -15.70
C ASN A 155 18.01 -5.64 -15.03
N ASP A 156 17.16 -4.93 -15.79
CA ASP A 156 15.88 -4.42 -15.31
C ASP A 156 14.82 -5.50 -15.35
N LEU A 157 14.43 -5.97 -14.18
CA LEU A 157 13.42 -7.03 -14.00
C LEU A 157 12.03 -6.48 -13.70
N THR A 158 11.84 -5.16 -13.75
CA THR A 158 10.61 -4.52 -13.30
C THR A 158 9.37 -5.09 -13.97
N ASP A 159 9.34 -5.10 -15.31
CA ASP A 159 8.17 -5.57 -16.06
C ASP A 159 7.97 -7.09 -15.97
N GLU A 160 9.08 -7.85 -15.90
CA GLU A 160 9.03 -9.29 -15.72
C GLU A 160 8.45 -9.66 -14.34
N ILE A 161 8.89 -8.98 -13.28
CA ILE A 161 8.36 -9.18 -11.93
C ILE A 161 6.89 -8.79 -11.84
N ILE A 162 6.47 -7.65 -12.42
CA ILE A 162 5.06 -7.23 -12.46
C ILE A 162 4.20 -8.31 -13.12
N LYS A 163 4.63 -8.78 -14.28
CA LYS A 163 3.91 -9.81 -15.02
C LYS A 163 3.78 -11.10 -14.21
N ALA A 164 4.89 -11.59 -13.68
CA ALA A 164 4.93 -12.85 -12.93
C ALA A 164 4.10 -12.76 -11.63
N LEU A 165 4.18 -11.63 -10.92
CA LEU A 165 3.41 -11.35 -9.70
C LEU A 165 1.90 -11.31 -9.97
N ASN A 166 1.49 -10.66 -11.06
CA ASN A 166 0.08 -10.59 -11.47
C ASN A 166 -0.46 -11.93 -12.01
N GLU A 167 0.40 -12.76 -12.59
CA GLU A 167 0.04 -14.12 -12.99
C GLU A 167 -0.15 -15.05 -11.79
N ASP A 168 0.66 -14.86 -10.75
CA ASP A 168 0.54 -15.61 -9.50
C ASP A 168 -0.76 -15.25 -8.76
N PHE A 169 -1.07 -13.98 -8.64
CA PHE A 169 -2.30 -13.47 -8.02
C PHE A 169 -3.59 -14.01 -8.67
N LYS A 170 -3.58 -14.29 -9.97
CA LYS A 170 -4.76 -14.84 -10.67
C LYS A 170 -5.03 -16.32 -10.37
N LYS A 171 -4.08 -17.01 -9.73
CA LYS A 171 -4.22 -18.45 -9.41
C LYS A 171 -4.79 -18.69 -8.01
N ASP A 172 -4.73 -17.65 -7.14
CA ASP A 172 -5.27 -17.64 -5.79
C ASP A 172 -6.77 -17.25 -5.79
#